data_55142df4e62ef63de39b463fa1cc4130
#
_entry.id   55142df4e62ef63de39b463fa1cc4130
#
_cell.length_a   1.000
_cell.length_b   1.000
_cell.length_c   1.000
_cell.angle_alpha   90.00
_cell.angle_beta   90.00
_cell.angle_gamma   90.00
#
_symmetry.space_group_name_H-M   'P 1'
#
loop_
_entity.id
_entity.type
_entity.pdbx_description
1 polymer ?
#
loop_
_entity_poly.entity_id
_entity_poly.type
_entity_poly.pdbx_seq_one_letter_code
_entity_poly.pdbx_strand_id
1 'polypeptide(L)'
;MATSIVDDFGDGTYTVAFDEDYIHTTVTYSGDDVDDWLDEILRIHRRRLNYLVVGLDVEWRPATYYHGPGPVAVLQICVGRRCLIFQILHADYVPDSLFDFLADGRFTFVGVGIHDDVAKLRSHHGLEVENAVDLRYLAAQTIGKPALRSAGLQGLVREVMGVWAPKPYHVRRLGLLESDAFASFEVGRSLYYDYD
;
A
#
# COMPACT_ATOMS: atom_id res chain seq x y z
N MET A 1 -0.69 17.51 -7.42
CA MET A 1 0.75 17.34 -7.68
C MET A 1 1.01 15.99 -8.31
N ALA A 2 2.06 15.82 -9.06
CA ALA A 2 2.34 14.58 -9.76
C ALA A 2 3.35 13.78 -8.94
N THR A 3 3.11 12.48 -8.77
CA THR A 3 4.13 11.54 -8.28
C THR A 3 5.26 11.49 -9.31
N SER A 4 6.50 11.63 -8.88
CA SER A 4 7.68 11.56 -9.75
C SER A 4 8.84 10.86 -9.06
N ILE A 5 9.63 10.12 -9.86
CA ILE A 5 10.91 9.60 -9.37
C ILE A 5 11.87 10.78 -9.30
N VAL A 6 12.49 10.97 -8.14
CA VAL A 6 13.51 12.00 -7.89
C VAL A 6 14.90 11.41 -8.03
N ASP A 7 15.12 10.22 -7.42
CA ASP A 7 16.37 9.49 -7.48
C ASP A 7 16.12 8.01 -7.79
N ASP A 8 17.02 7.42 -8.59
CA ASP A 8 17.12 6.00 -8.88
C ASP A 8 18.54 5.55 -8.50
N PHE A 9 18.64 4.67 -7.50
CA PHE A 9 19.94 4.22 -6.98
C PHE A 9 20.52 3.05 -7.75
N GLY A 10 19.76 2.48 -8.71
CA GLY A 10 20.24 1.40 -9.58
C GLY A 10 20.25 0.00 -8.94
N ASP A 11 19.80 -0.11 -7.69
CA ASP A 11 19.74 -1.35 -6.89
C ASP A 11 18.30 -1.80 -6.58
N GLY A 12 17.32 -1.21 -7.26
CA GLY A 12 15.90 -1.44 -7.00
C GLY A 12 15.31 -0.48 -5.95
N THR A 13 16.11 0.45 -5.43
CA THR A 13 15.62 1.50 -4.53
C THR A 13 15.47 2.84 -5.23
N TYR A 14 14.44 3.59 -4.85
CA TYR A 14 14.04 4.85 -5.48
C TYR A 14 13.63 5.86 -4.41
N THR A 15 13.86 7.15 -4.71
CA THR A 15 13.18 8.24 -4.01
C THR A 15 12.03 8.72 -4.88
N VAL A 16 10.81 8.63 -4.37
CA VAL A 16 9.59 9.05 -5.05
C VAL A 16 9.03 10.29 -4.34
N ALA A 17 8.81 11.38 -5.07
CA ALA A 17 8.13 12.55 -4.54
C ALA A 17 6.61 12.36 -4.63
N PHE A 18 5.92 12.66 -3.55
CA PHE A 18 4.47 12.73 -3.46
C PHE A 18 4.12 14.00 -2.67
N ASP A 19 3.59 15.03 -3.35
CA ASP A 19 3.40 16.36 -2.78
C ASP A 19 4.71 16.93 -2.20
N GLU A 20 4.75 17.21 -0.90
CA GLU A 20 5.94 17.67 -0.18
C GLU A 20 6.76 16.54 0.46
N ASP A 21 6.28 15.29 0.33
CA ASP A 21 6.92 14.12 0.90
C ASP A 21 7.86 13.41 -0.08
N TYR A 22 8.97 12.90 0.46
CA TYR A 22 9.91 12.03 -0.24
C TYR A 22 9.82 10.63 0.34
N ILE A 23 9.47 9.67 -0.51
CA ILE A 23 9.20 8.28 -0.13
C ILE A 23 10.35 7.41 -0.61
N HIS A 24 10.98 6.71 0.32
CA HIS A 24 11.97 5.69 -0.02
C HIS A 24 11.23 4.41 -0.43
N THR A 25 11.36 4.03 -1.69
CA THR A 25 10.62 2.93 -2.29
C THR A 25 11.59 1.83 -2.71
N THR A 26 11.38 0.62 -2.21
CA THR A 26 12.08 -0.60 -2.62
C THR A 26 11.20 -1.38 -3.59
N VAL A 27 11.72 -1.64 -4.79
CA VAL A 27 11.06 -2.49 -5.82
C VAL A 27 11.89 -3.76 -5.96
N THR A 28 11.30 -4.90 -5.63
CA THR A 28 12.03 -6.16 -5.63
C THR A 28 11.16 -7.35 -6.01
N TYR A 29 11.81 -8.44 -6.41
CA TYR A 29 11.26 -9.80 -6.51
C TYR A 29 12.01 -10.79 -5.60
N SER A 30 12.98 -10.32 -4.82
CA SER A 30 13.78 -11.11 -3.88
C SER A 30 13.08 -11.21 -2.52
N GLY A 31 12.98 -12.42 -1.98
CA GLY A 31 12.50 -12.64 -0.63
C GLY A 31 13.45 -12.07 0.43
N ASP A 32 14.78 -12.12 0.20
CA ASP A 32 15.77 -11.52 1.10
C ASP A 32 15.59 -10.02 1.25
N ASP A 33 15.32 -9.30 0.15
CA ASP A 33 15.08 -7.85 0.21
C ASP A 33 13.78 -7.53 0.98
N VAL A 34 12.77 -8.40 0.88
CA VAL A 34 11.53 -8.26 1.68
C VAL A 34 11.81 -8.46 3.16
N ASP A 35 12.60 -9.48 3.53
CA ASP A 35 13.04 -9.71 4.91
C ASP A 35 13.78 -8.48 5.47
N ASP A 36 14.76 -7.96 4.74
CA ASP A 36 15.53 -6.78 5.13
C ASP A 36 14.65 -5.55 5.31
N TRP A 37 13.69 -5.33 4.39
CA TRP A 37 12.75 -4.22 4.47
C TRP A 37 11.84 -4.33 5.70
N LEU A 38 11.29 -5.53 5.99
CA LEU A 38 10.44 -5.79 7.15
C LEU A 38 11.20 -5.59 8.45
N ASP A 39 12.44 -6.10 8.55
CA ASP A 39 13.31 -5.91 9.70
C ASP A 39 13.59 -4.42 9.96
N GLU A 40 13.83 -3.64 8.90
CA GLU A 40 14.00 -2.19 9.01
C GLU A 40 12.74 -1.53 9.56
N ILE A 41 11.54 -1.84 9.03
CA ILE A 41 10.27 -1.28 9.48
C ILE A 41 10.01 -1.60 10.96
N LEU A 42 10.14 -2.86 11.35
CA LEU A 42 9.92 -3.30 12.73
C LEU A 42 10.91 -2.63 13.69
N ARG A 43 12.17 -2.49 13.30
CA ARG A 43 13.20 -1.80 14.09
C ARG A 43 12.90 -0.31 14.28
N ILE A 44 12.50 0.38 13.21
CA ILE A 44 12.18 1.82 13.24
C ILE A 44 10.98 2.07 14.14
N HIS A 45 9.92 1.26 13.99
CA HIS A 45 8.65 1.45 14.66
C HIS A 45 8.50 0.68 15.98
N ARG A 46 9.57 0.05 16.50
CA ARG A 46 9.55 -0.83 17.69
C ARG A 46 8.81 -0.29 18.93
N ARG A 47 8.70 1.03 19.07
CA ARG A 47 8.05 1.67 20.23
C ARG A 47 6.55 1.85 20.08
N ARG A 48 6.00 1.63 18.86
CA ARG A 48 4.58 1.86 18.56
C ARG A 48 3.98 0.81 17.63
N LEU A 49 4.48 -0.42 17.71
CA LEU A 49 3.97 -1.52 16.87
C LEU A 49 2.49 -1.76 17.07
N ASN A 50 1.96 -1.60 18.30
CA ASN A 50 0.54 -1.80 18.59
C ASN A 50 -0.40 -0.72 17.98
N TYR A 51 0.17 0.29 17.35
CA TYR A 51 -0.56 1.38 16.69
C TYR A 51 -0.07 1.59 15.26
N LEU A 52 0.57 0.58 14.67
CA LEU A 52 1.13 0.72 13.34
C LEU A 52 0.01 0.67 12.29
N VAL A 53 -0.13 1.76 11.57
CA VAL A 53 -0.95 1.82 10.35
C VAL A 53 -0.08 1.45 9.18
N VAL A 54 -0.58 0.60 8.30
CA VAL A 54 0.11 0.07 7.12
C VAL A 54 -0.78 0.27 5.90
N GLY A 55 -0.34 1.07 4.93
CA GLY A 55 -1.01 1.16 3.64
C GLY A 55 -0.78 -0.12 2.85
N LEU A 56 -1.84 -0.70 2.28
CA LEU A 56 -1.78 -1.91 1.47
C LEU A 56 -2.57 -1.72 0.17
N ASP A 57 -1.97 -2.18 -0.92
CA ASP A 57 -2.59 -2.26 -2.23
C ASP A 57 -2.06 -3.47 -3.01
N VAL A 58 -2.82 -3.98 -3.97
CA VAL A 58 -2.37 -5.07 -4.83
C VAL A 58 -2.71 -4.80 -6.29
N GLU A 59 -1.80 -5.25 -7.17
CA GLU A 59 -2.01 -5.19 -8.61
C GLU A 59 -2.05 -6.61 -9.20
N TRP A 60 -2.95 -6.81 -10.15
CA TRP A 60 -3.08 -8.07 -10.87
C TRP A 60 -3.33 -7.83 -12.36
N ARG A 61 -3.05 -8.84 -13.17
CA ARG A 61 -3.33 -8.75 -14.60
C ARG A 61 -4.86 -8.72 -14.82
N PRO A 62 -5.39 -7.69 -15.49
CA PRO A 62 -6.81 -7.59 -15.80
C PRO A 62 -7.31 -8.81 -16.61
N ALA A 63 -8.59 -9.13 -16.48
CA ALA A 63 -9.25 -10.12 -17.31
C ALA A 63 -9.15 -9.72 -18.80
N THR A 64 -8.88 -10.70 -19.65
CA THR A 64 -8.91 -10.54 -21.10
C THR A 64 -10.08 -11.32 -21.70
N TYR A 65 -10.34 -11.13 -23.00
CA TYR A 65 -11.41 -11.89 -23.69
C TYR A 65 -11.24 -13.41 -23.56
N TYR A 66 -10.01 -13.90 -23.47
CA TYR A 66 -9.69 -15.34 -23.42
C TYR A 66 -9.38 -15.87 -22.02
N HIS A 67 -9.09 -15.00 -21.06
CA HIS A 67 -8.65 -15.37 -19.72
C HIS A 67 -9.31 -14.47 -18.69
N GLY A 68 -9.74 -15.06 -17.56
CA GLY A 68 -10.16 -14.34 -16.38
C GLY A 68 -9.04 -13.46 -15.80
N PRO A 69 -9.30 -12.75 -14.69
CA PRO A 69 -8.27 -11.97 -14.01
C PRO A 69 -7.10 -12.88 -13.61
N GLY A 70 -5.88 -12.41 -13.81
CA GLY A 70 -4.68 -13.12 -13.40
C GLY A 70 -4.51 -13.13 -11.87
N PRO A 71 -3.54 -13.89 -11.36
CA PRO A 71 -3.18 -13.82 -9.96
C PRO A 71 -2.65 -12.43 -9.60
N VAL A 72 -2.59 -12.12 -8.30
CA VAL A 72 -1.90 -10.93 -7.79
C VAL A 72 -0.45 -10.98 -8.30
N ALA A 73 -0.04 -9.91 -8.94
CA ALA A 73 1.28 -9.78 -9.53
C ALA A 73 2.22 -8.94 -8.68
N VAL A 74 1.68 -7.92 -8.01
CA VAL A 74 2.42 -7.00 -7.16
C VAL A 74 1.67 -6.79 -5.86
N LEU A 75 2.41 -6.84 -4.76
CA LEU A 75 1.98 -6.42 -3.44
C LEU A 75 2.69 -5.12 -3.09
N GLN A 76 1.94 -4.12 -2.68
CA GLN A 76 2.46 -2.84 -2.22
C GLN A 76 2.16 -2.66 -0.74
N ILE A 77 3.18 -2.35 0.05
CA ILE A 77 3.08 -2.08 1.49
C ILE A 77 3.78 -0.76 1.79
N CYS A 78 3.13 0.11 2.55
CA CYS A 78 3.73 1.37 2.94
C CYS A 78 3.56 1.68 4.43
N VAL A 79 4.66 2.06 5.08
CA VAL A 79 4.71 2.46 6.48
C VAL A 79 5.55 3.72 6.62
N GLY A 80 4.94 4.82 7.03
CA GLY A 80 5.61 6.11 7.04
C GLY A 80 6.06 6.51 5.64
N ARG A 81 7.31 6.90 5.50
CA ARG A 81 7.92 7.27 4.22
C ARG A 81 8.73 6.13 3.61
N ARG A 82 8.34 4.89 3.85
CA ARG A 82 8.96 3.69 3.27
C ARG A 82 7.90 2.82 2.62
N CYS A 83 8.07 2.56 1.33
CA CYS A 83 7.21 1.66 0.59
C CYS A 83 8.00 0.47 0.05
N LEU A 84 7.38 -0.70 0.10
CA LEU A 84 7.80 -1.92 -0.57
C LEU A 84 6.87 -2.18 -1.74
N ILE A 85 7.43 -2.43 -2.90
CA ILE A 85 6.74 -2.92 -4.11
C ILE A 85 7.30 -4.30 -4.42
N PHE A 86 6.63 -5.30 -3.92
CA PHE A 86 7.04 -6.69 -4.09
C PHE A 86 6.37 -7.31 -5.32
N GLN A 87 7.18 -7.64 -6.33
CA GLN A 87 6.74 -8.33 -7.55
C GLN A 87 6.47 -9.81 -7.27
N ILE A 88 5.50 -10.09 -6.42
CA ILE A 88 5.23 -11.39 -5.81
C ILE A 88 5.01 -12.52 -6.84
N LEU A 89 4.49 -12.19 -8.02
CA LEU A 89 4.29 -13.17 -9.10
C LEU A 89 5.61 -13.70 -9.68
N HIS A 90 6.67 -12.92 -9.57
CA HIS A 90 8.00 -13.22 -10.09
C HIS A 90 9.02 -13.47 -8.98
N ALA A 91 8.56 -13.53 -7.72
CA ALA A 91 9.43 -13.73 -6.59
C ALA A 91 10.17 -15.05 -6.65
N ASP A 92 11.43 -15.03 -6.25
CA ASP A 92 12.23 -16.24 -6.02
C ASP A 92 11.64 -17.09 -4.89
N TYR A 93 11.18 -16.45 -3.83
CA TYR A 93 10.33 -17.03 -2.78
C TYR A 93 9.56 -15.93 -2.03
N VAL A 94 8.50 -16.32 -1.32
CA VAL A 94 7.75 -15.46 -0.40
C VAL A 94 8.22 -15.78 1.01
N PRO A 95 8.85 -14.83 1.74
CA PRO A 95 9.45 -15.12 3.03
C PRO A 95 8.41 -15.31 4.15
N ASP A 96 8.71 -16.16 5.12
CA ASP A 96 7.85 -16.42 6.28
C ASP A 96 7.58 -15.15 7.09
N SER A 97 8.55 -14.22 7.15
CA SER A 97 8.40 -12.92 7.80
C SER A 97 7.25 -12.09 7.22
N LEU A 98 6.98 -12.21 5.92
CA LEU A 98 5.86 -11.52 5.28
C LEU A 98 4.52 -12.14 5.70
N PHE A 99 4.44 -13.47 5.82
CA PHE A 99 3.25 -14.14 6.37
C PHE A 99 2.99 -13.68 7.81
N ASP A 100 4.02 -13.68 8.63
CA ASP A 100 3.93 -13.25 10.04
C ASP A 100 3.54 -11.77 10.16
N PHE A 101 4.13 -10.89 9.33
CA PHE A 101 3.81 -9.47 9.33
C PHE A 101 2.35 -9.19 8.95
N LEU A 102 1.84 -9.83 7.91
CA LEU A 102 0.47 -9.63 7.45
C LEU A 102 -0.57 -10.21 8.43
N ALA A 103 -0.25 -11.32 9.08
CA ALA A 103 -1.10 -11.98 10.08
C ALA A 103 -1.01 -11.37 11.49
N ASP A 104 -0.16 -10.35 11.71
CA ASP A 104 0.00 -9.72 13.02
C ASP A 104 -1.14 -8.75 13.32
N GLY A 105 -2.09 -9.16 14.16
CA GLY A 105 -3.24 -8.36 14.57
C GLY A 105 -2.92 -7.05 15.32
N ARG A 106 -1.64 -6.79 15.65
CA ARG A 106 -1.21 -5.49 16.22
C ARG A 106 -1.17 -4.38 15.17
N PHE A 107 -1.07 -4.74 13.90
CA PHE A 107 -1.00 -3.77 12.79
C PHE A 107 -2.38 -3.55 12.20
N THR A 108 -2.63 -2.35 11.68
CA THR A 108 -3.87 -2.02 10.98
C THR A 108 -3.56 -1.76 9.52
N PHE A 109 -3.99 -2.68 8.66
CA PHE A 109 -3.82 -2.55 7.21
C PHE A 109 -4.96 -1.73 6.62
N VAL A 110 -4.62 -0.69 5.86
CA VAL A 110 -5.61 0.24 5.30
C VAL A 110 -5.50 0.33 3.78
N GLY A 111 -6.64 0.38 3.11
CA GLY A 111 -6.73 0.50 1.65
C GLY A 111 -8.14 0.82 1.19
N VAL A 112 -8.32 1.10 -0.08
CA VAL A 112 -9.64 1.32 -0.70
C VAL A 112 -10.11 0.05 -1.39
N GLY A 113 -11.16 -0.58 -0.87
CA GLY A 113 -11.61 -1.89 -1.36
C GLY A 113 -10.73 -3.03 -0.86
N ILE A 114 -9.96 -2.82 0.19
CA ILE A 114 -8.93 -3.71 0.73
C ILE A 114 -9.40 -5.17 0.96
N HIS A 115 -10.69 -5.37 1.25
CA HIS A 115 -11.21 -6.73 1.46
C HIS A 115 -11.14 -7.61 0.20
N ASP A 116 -11.27 -7.00 -0.98
CA ASP A 116 -11.09 -7.72 -2.25
C ASP A 116 -9.61 -8.07 -2.47
N ASP A 117 -8.70 -7.20 -2.06
CA ASP A 117 -7.24 -7.40 -2.16
C ASP A 117 -6.79 -8.51 -1.22
N VAL A 118 -7.26 -8.47 0.04
CA VAL A 118 -7.02 -9.53 1.05
C VAL A 118 -7.53 -10.88 0.55
N ALA A 119 -8.74 -10.94 -0.02
CA ALA A 119 -9.30 -12.17 -0.56
C ALA A 119 -8.44 -12.74 -1.71
N LYS A 120 -7.89 -11.87 -2.57
CA LYS A 120 -6.97 -12.28 -3.64
C LYS A 120 -5.61 -12.73 -3.12
N LEU A 121 -5.02 -12.01 -2.17
CA LEU A 121 -3.75 -12.40 -1.53
C LEU A 121 -3.86 -13.79 -0.90
N ARG A 122 -4.94 -14.01 -0.16
CA ARG A 122 -5.23 -15.32 0.43
C ARG A 122 -5.38 -16.44 -0.63
N SER A 123 -6.18 -16.18 -1.68
CA SER A 123 -6.50 -17.21 -2.67
C SER A 123 -5.34 -17.52 -3.61
N HIS A 124 -4.48 -16.55 -3.91
CA HIS A 124 -3.41 -16.69 -4.89
C HIS A 124 -2.06 -17.03 -4.27
N HIS A 125 -1.80 -16.55 -3.05
CA HIS A 125 -0.49 -16.67 -2.40
C HIS A 125 -0.55 -17.26 -0.98
N GLY A 126 -1.76 -17.54 -0.45
CA GLY A 126 -1.92 -18.03 0.92
C GLY A 126 -1.65 -16.98 2.02
N LEU A 127 -1.51 -15.72 1.64
CA LEU A 127 -1.22 -14.63 2.57
C LEU A 127 -2.51 -14.17 3.27
N GLU A 128 -2.55 -14.29 4.58
CA GLU A 128 -3.65 -13.80 5.43
C GLU A 128 -3.32 -12.41 5.95
N VAL A 129 -4.30 -11.50 5.91
CA VAL A 129 -4.20 -10.15 6.49
C VAL A 129 -5.21 -10.05 7.63
N GLU A 130 -4.72 -9.94 8.88
CA GLU A 130 -5.58 -10.09 10.06
C GLU A 130 -6.50 -8.87 10.28
N ASN A 131 -5.98 -7.67 10.26
CA ASN A 131 -6.72 -6.46 10.61
C ASN A 131 -6.77 -5.50 9.43
N ALA A 132 -7.66 -5.77 8.48
CA ALA A 132 -7.86 -4.95 7.28
C ALA A 132 -9.03 -3.97 7.45
N VAL A 133 -8.81 -2.68 7.22
CA VAL A 133 -9.79 -1.59 7.35
C VAL A 133 -9.95 -0.84 6.03
N ASP A 134 -11.17 -0.84 5.51
CA ASP A 134 -11.48 -0.07 4.30
C ASP A 134 -11.62 1.42 4.60
N LEU A 135 -10.76 2.22 4.00
CA LEU A 135 -10.69 3.67 4.19
C LEU A 135 -11.99 4.40 3.85
N ARG A 136 -12.81 3.86 2.95
CA ARG A 136 -14.10 4.46 2.58
C ARG A 136 -15.07 4.50 3.75
N TYR A 137 -15.11 3.40 4.49
CA TYR A 137 -15.99 3.29 5.67
C TYR A 137 -15.42 4.05 6.85
N LEU A 138 -14.11 3.96 7.07
CA LEU A 138 -13.43 4.71 8.12
C LEU A 138 -13.64 6.23 7.92
N ALA A 139 -13.35 6.76 6.73
CA ALA A 139 -13.51 8.18 6.43
C ALA A 139 -14.97 8.64 6.54
N ALA A 140 -15.93 7.83 6.03
CA ALA A 140 -17.35 8.16 6.13
C ALA A 140 -17.83 8.28 7.58
N GLN A 141 -17.31 7.43 8.46
CA GLN A 141 -17.62 7.44 9.89
C GLN A 141 -16.93 8.60 10.61
N THR A 142 -15.62 8.76 10.44
CA THR A 142 -14.80 9.77 11.13
C THR A 142 -15.20 11.20 10.73
N ILE A 143 -15.42 11.45 9.44
CA ILE A 143 -15.76 12.79 8.92
C ILE A 143 -17.27 13.07 8.97
N GLY A 144 -18.10 12.03 9.19
CA GLY A 144 -19.56 12.16 9.19
C GLY A 144 -20.16 12.37 7.80
N LYS A 145 -19.49 11.93 6.72
CA LYS A 145 -19.93 12.08 5.33
C LYS A 145 -20.21 10.70 4.68
N PRO A 146 -21.46 10.20 4.71
CA PRO A 146 -21.82 8.89 4.16
C PRO A 146 -21.45 8.68 2.68
N ALA A 147 -21.39 9.76 1.88
CA ALA A 147 -21.02 9.72 0.47
C ALA A 147 -19.59 9.17 0.24
N LEU A 148 -18.71 9.25 1.24
CA LEU A 148 -17.34 8.74 1.14
C LEU A 148 -17.26 7.21 1.02
N ARG A 149 -18.34 6.47 1.35
CA ARG A 149 -18.40 5.01 1.17
C ARG A 149 -18.26 4.56 -0.28
N SER A 150 -18.52 5.45 -1.25
CA SER A 150 -18.34 5.20 -2.68
C SER A 150 -17.16 5.96 -3.29
N ALA A 151 -16.36 6.65 -2.48
CA ALA A 151 -15.20 7.40 -2.98
C ALA A 151 -14.07 6.48 -3.41
N GLY A 152 -13.35 6.85 -4.47
CA GLY A 152 -12.04 6.27 -4.77
C GLY A 152 -10.94 6.90 -3.93
N LEU A 153 -9.74 6.31 -3.94
CA LEU A 153 -8.59 6.78 -3.16
C LEU A 153 -8.29 8.28 -3.38
N GLN A 154 -8.28 8.76 -4.61
CA GLN A 154 -8.07 10.18 -4.92
C GLN A 154 -9.13 11.11 -4.29
N GLY A 155 -10.38 10.64 -4.23
CA GLY A 155 -11.45 11.35 -3.55
C GLY A 155 -11.23 11.45 -2.04
N LEU A 156 -10.72 10.38 -1.43
CA LEU A 156 -10.37 10.35 -0.01
C LEU A 156 -9.15 11.22 0.29
N VAL A 157 -8.09 11.16 -0.52
CA VAL A 157 -6.91 12.02 -0.39
C VAL A 157 -7.32 13.50 -0.39
N ARG A 158 -8.17 13.89 -1.35
CA ARG A 158 -8.66 15.27 -1.41
C ARG A 158 -9.50 15.66 -0.20
N GLU A 159 -10.37 14.78 0.25
CA GLU A 159 -11.29 15.07 1.36
C GLU A 159 -10.59 15.09 2.71
N VAL A 160 -9.66 14.17 2.95
CA VAL A 160 -8.98 13.97 4.23
C VAL A 160 -7.75 14.86 4.36
N MET A 161 -6.95 14.93 3.29
CA MET A 161 -5.66 15.64 3.34
C MET A 161 -5.72 17.03 2.69
N GLY A 162 -6.80 17.37 2.01
CA GLY A 162 -6.92 18.65 1.29
C GLY A 162 -6.01 18.76 0.05
N VAL A 163 -5.38 17.67 -0.36
CA VAL A 163 -4.40 17.62 -1.45
C VAL A 163 -5.05 17.11 -2.73
N TRP A 164 -4.78 17.80 -3.85
CA TRP A 164 -5.18 17.33 -5.18
C TRP A 164 -4.02 16.54 -5.82
N ALA A 165 -4.11 15.22 -5.82
CA ALA A 165 -3.13 14.33 -6.44
C ALA A 165 -3.74 13.64 -7.69
N PRO A 166 -3.77 14.29 -8.87
CA PRO A 166 -4.21 13.62 -10.10
C PRO A 166 -3.19 12.53 -10.47
N LYS A 167 -3.67 11.31 -10.81
CA LYS A 167 -2.80 10.26 -11.36
C LYS A 167 -2.16 10.77 -12.67
N PRO A 168 -0.82 10.88 -12.76
CA PRO A 168 -0.18 11.33 -14.00
C PRO A 168 -0.39 10.32 -15.12
N TYR A 169 -0.74 10.81 -16.33
CA TYR A 169 -1.12 9.97 -17.47
C TYR A 169 -0.02 9.00 -17.95
N HIS A 170 1.24 9.33 -17.66
CA HIS A 170 2.42 8.54 -18.08
C HIS A 170 2.89 7.52 -17.01
N VAL A 171 2.48 7.63 -15.77
CA VAL A 171 2.82 6.65 -14.71
C VAL A 171 2.04 5.34 -14.89
N ARG A 172 0.93 5.35 -15.63
CA ARG A 172 0.22 4.12 -16.04
C ARG A 172 1.10 3.11 -16.82
N ARG A 173 2.23 3.55 -17.38
CA ARG A 173 3.14 2.70 -18.16
C ARG A 173 4.21 2.03 -17.30
N LEU A 174 4.47 2.53 -16.12
CA LEU A 174 5.42 1.99 -15.14
C LEU A 174 4.72 1.33 -13.94
N GLY A 175 3.41 1.09 -13.97
CA GLY A 175 2.55 0.35 -13.01
C GLY A 175 3.09 -0.03 -11.61
N LEU A 176 4.39 0.07 -11.43
CA LEU A 176 5.18 -0.34 -10.28
C LEU A 176 5.43 0.79 -9.27
N LEU A 177 5.15 2.06 -9.62
CA LEU A 177 5.52 3.19 -8.76
C LEU A 177 4.31 4.06 -8.39
N GLU A 178 3.09 3.57 -8.64
CA GLU A 178 1.90 4.25 -8.13
C GLU A 178 1.83 4.05 -6.62
N SER A 179 1.94 5.15 -5.90
CA SER A 179 1.94 5.23 -4.44
C SER A 179 0.54 5.05 -3.83
N ASP A 180 -0.29 4.13 -4.37
CA ASP A 180 -1.64 3.92 -3.83
C ASP A 180 -1.56 3.39 -2.39
N ALA A 181 -0.57 2.54 -2.07
CA ALA A 181 -0.29 2.13 -0.70
C ALA A 181 0.19 3.29 0.19
N PHE A 182 1.02 4.22 -0.32
CA PHE A 182 1.43 5.41 0.43
C PHE A 182 0.24 6.35 0.66
N ALA A 183 -0.54 6.63 -0.36
CA ALA A 183 -1.73 7.46 -0.23
C ALA A 183 -2.74 6.83 0.75
N SER A 184 -2.92 5.51 0.72
CA SER A 184 -3.74 4.77 1.68
C SER A 184 -3.18 4.88 3.10
N PHE A 185 -1.86 4.76 3.27
CA PHE A 185 -1.19 4.98 4.56
C PHE A 185 -1.46 6.38 5.10
N GLU A 186 -1.25 7.44 4.30
CA GLU A 186 -1.43 8.83 4.76
C GLU A 186 -2.88 9.15 5.09
N VAL A 187 -3.84 8.71 4.26
CA VAL A 187 -5.27 8.85 4.58
C VAL A 187 -5.61 8.11 5.88
N GLY A 188 -5.15 6.88 6.03
CA GLY A 188 -5.39 6.09 7.25
C GLY A 188 -4.77 6.75 8.48
N ARG A 189 -3.51 7.18 8.38
CA ARG A 189 -2.80 7.89 9.45
C ARG A 189 -3.57 9.13 9.90
N SER A 190 -3.97 9.97 8.94
CA SER A 190 -4.74 11.18 9.25
C SER A 190 -6.07 10.86 9.94
N LEU A 191 -6.81 9.87 9.46
CA LEU A 191 -8.09 9.47 10.05
C LEU A 191 -7.96 8.90 11.47
N TYR A 192 -6.83 8.26 11.80
CA TYR A 192 -6.60 7.70 13.14
C TYR A 192 -5.98 8.68 14.12
N TYR A 193 -5.24 9.71 13.67
CA TYR A 193 -4.44 10.54 14.58
C TYR A 193 -4.73 12.04 14.51
N ASP A 194 -5.31 12.53 13.42
CA ASP A 194 -5.51 13.97 13.21
C ASP A 194 -6.99 14.40 13.40
N TYR A 195 -7.92 13.46 13.54
CA TYR A 195 -9.36 13.72 13.71
C TYR A 195 -9.90 13.42 15.13
N ASP A 196 -8.99 13.23 16.12
CA ASP A 196 -9.38 13.10 17.55
C ASP A 196 -9.56 14.48 18.22
#